data_c6d2d07fb0e4cb7cf50e93f97d9f1ece
#
_entry.id   c6d2d07fb0e4cb7cf50e93f97d9f1ece
#
_cell.length_a   1.000
_cell.length_b   1.000
_cell.length_c   1.000
_cell.angle_alpha   90.00
_cell.angle_beta   90.00
_cell.angle_gamma   90.00
#
_symmetry.space_group_name_H-M   'P 1'
#
loop_
_entity.id
_entity.type
_entity.pdbx_description
1 polymer ?
#
loop_
_entity_poly.entity_id
_entity_poly.type
_entity_poly.pdbx_seq_one_letter_code
_entity_poly.pdbx_strand_id
1 'polypeptide(L)'
;MLKQLLTVVFLLSAGTLWAQQAAGLLPVQEDTHCKEWVEQTLSRMKLKDKVGQLFVYTLAPRADKDTEKLVGKLTRKFKVGAFLYSEGTVEDQANLTNYAQRQSKIPLMITFDGEWGLAMRLENTPVFPRNAALGCISDNTLIEAYGQEVARELREIGAHVNFAPDADVNTNPENPVIHV
;
A
#
# COMPACT_ATOMS: atom_id res chain seq x y z
N MET A 1 27.92 23.35 37.24
CA MET A 1 26.51 23.42 36.83
C MET A 1 26.34 23.62 35.31
N LEU A 2 26.98 24.60 34.68
CA LEU A 2 26.80 24.87 33.24
C LEU A 2 27.22 23.71 32.32
N LYS A 3 28.32 23.00 32.63
CA LYS A 3 28.79 21.81 31.85
C LYS A 3 27.82 20.62 31.92
N GLN A 4 27.17 20.41 33.05
CA GLN A 4 26.19 19.34 33.22
C GLN A 4 24.88 19.64 32.47
N LEU A 5 24.47 20.91 32.40
CA LEU A 5 23.30 21.35 31.64
C LEU A 5 23.52 21.18 30.13
N LEU A 6 24.70 21.49 29.62
CA LEU A 6 25.06 21.29 28.21
C LEU A 6 25.07 19.81 27.83
N THR A 7 25.52 18.91 28.69
CA THR A 7 25.54 17.46 28.43
C THR A 7 24.13 16.89 28.37
N VAL A 8 23.22 17.36 29.25
CA VAL A 8 21.82 16.91 29.23
C VAL A 8 21.07 17.39 27.98
N VAL A 9 21.31 18.64 27.57
CA VAL A 9 20.71 19.19 26.33
C VAL A 9 21.22 18.45 25.10
N PHE A 10 22.49 18.07 25.05
CA PHE A 10 23.06 17.31 23.91
C PHE A 10 22.54 15.87 23.84
N LEU A 11 22.34 15.23 25.00
CA LEU A 11 21.75 13.88 25.08
C LEU A 11 20.26 13.86 24.68
N LEU A 12 19.50 14.91 25.03
CA LEU A 12 18.10 15.04 24.64
C LEU A 12 17.95 15.32 23.12
N SER A 13 18.83 16.15 22.55
CA SER A 13 18.82 16.42 21.11
C SER A 13 19.30 15.23 20.28
N ALA A 14 20.26 14.44 20.76
CA ALA A 14 20.68 13.21 20.12
C ALA A 14 19.58 12.12 20.18
N GLY A 15 18.88 12.00 21.31
CA GLY A 15 17.77 11.05 21.45
C GLY A 15 16.62 11.32 20.50
N THR A 16 16.29 12.58 20.22
CA THR A 16 15.24 12.93 19.27
C THR A 16 15.63 12.65 17.81
N LEU A 17 16.92 12.85 17.45
CA LEU A 17 17.44 12.50 16.13
C LEU A 17 17.44 10.98 15.90
N TRP A 18 17.79 10.19 16.90
CA TRP A 18 17.76 8.72 16.81
C TRP A 18 16.33 8.17 16.74
N ALA A 19 15.39 8.76 17.46
CA ALA A 19 13.98 8.36 17.39
C ALA A 19 13.37 8.67 16.01
N GLN A 20 13.75 9.76 15.36
CA GLN A 20 13.34 10.08 13.99
C GLN A 20 13.96 9.15 12.96
N GLN A 21 15.21 8.72 13.13
CA GLN A 21 15.84 7.72 12.24
C GLN A 21 15.27 6.32 12.44
N ALA A 22 14.95 5.94 13.67
CA ALA A 22 14.35 4.64 13.96
C ALA A 22 12.90 4.49 13.45
N ALA A 23 12.18 5.61 13.27
CA ALA A 23 10.80 5.59 12.77
C ALA A 23 10.70 5.39 11.26
N GLY A 24 11.80 5.33 10.52
CA GLY A 24 11.79 5.15 9.06
C GLY A 24 11.07 6.26 8.29
N LEU A 25 10.69 7.34 8.98
CA LEU A 25 10.09 8.52 8.38
C LEU A 25 11.22 9.30 7.70
N LEU A 26 11.48 8.95 6.45
CA LEU A 26 12.24 9.86 5.59
C LEU A 26 11.50 11.20 5.62
N PRO A 27 12.24 12.33 5.80
CA PRO A 27 11.61 13.63 5.65
C PRO A 27 10.96 13.65 4.27
N VAL A 28 9.64 13.81 4.25
CA VAL A 28 8.91 14.00 2.99
C VAL A 28 9.51 15.27 2.38
N GLN A 29 10.37 15.09 1.39
CA GLN A 29 10.88 16.21 0.63
C GLN A 29 9.66 16.83 -0.06
N GLU A 30 9.28 18.03 0.36
CA GLU A 30 8.14 18.73 -0.26
C GLU A 30 8.46 18.93 -1.75
N ASP A 31 7.90 18.07 -2.57
CA ASP A 31 7.94 18.25 -4.01
C ASP A 31 6.92 19.34 -4.38
N THR A 32 7.44 20.53 -4.67
CA THR A 32 6.62 21.68 -5.07
C THR A 32 5.76 21.37 -6.28
N HIS A 33 6.24 20.57 -7.23
CA HIS A 33 5.47 20.16 -8.40
C HIS A 33 4.31 19.24 -8.03
N CYS A 34 4.52 18.33 -7.08
CA CYS A 34 3.46 17.48 -6.56
C CYS A 34 2.37 18.32 -5.88
N LYS A 35 2.77 19.26 -5.04
CA LYS A 35 1.84 20.17 -4.34
C LYS A 35 1.02 21.03 -5.32
N GLU A 36 1.67 21.65 -6.28
CA GLU A 36 1.01 22.41 -7.32
C GLU A 36 0.02 21.57 -8.14
N TRP A 37 0.41 20.36 -8.52
CA TRP A 37 -0.46 19.42 -9.23
C TRP A 37 -1.71 19.07 -8.41
N VAL A 38 -1.53 18.78 -7.11
CA VAL A 38 -2.63 18.46 -6.18
C VAL A 38 -3.59 19.65 -6.07
N GLU A 39 -3.08 20.85 -5.81
CA GLU A 39 -3.90 22.06 -5.68
C GLU A 39 -4.68 22.37 -6.96
N GLN A 40 -4.02 22.31 -8.12
CA GLN A 40 -4.65 22.54 -9.42
C GLN A 40 -5.72 21.47 -9.71
N THR A 41 -5.46 20.23 -9.38
CA THR A 41 -6.41 19.14 -9.58
C THR A 41 -7.64 19.32 -8.69
N LEU A 42 -7.43 19.54 -7.40
CA LEU A 42 -8.52 19.74 -6.42
C LEU A 42 -9.36 20.97 -6.71
N SER A 43 -8.75 22.06 -7.20
CA SER A 43 -9.49 23.30 -7.54
C SER A 43 -10.50 23.10 -8.68
N ARG A 44 -10.22 22.18 -9.60
CA ARG A 44 -11.08 21.87 -10.75
C ARG A 44 -12.13 20.79 -10.47
N MET A 45 -12.01 20.10 -9.35
CA MET A 45 -12.90 18.99 -8.98
C MET A 45 -14.18 19.49 -8.32
N LYS A 46 -15.32 18.93 -8.74
CA LYS A 46 -16.59 19.07 -8.04
C LYS A 46 -16.58 18.25 -6.76
N LEU A 47 -17.38 18.62 -5.77
CA LEU A 47 -17.48 17.86 -4.49
C LEU A 47 -17.72 16.38 -4.71
N LYS A 48 -18.63 16.02 -5.61
CA LYS A 48 -18.91 14.63 -5.97
C LYS A 48 -17.65 13.87 -6.46
N ASP A 49 -16.81 14.55 -7.25
CA ASP A 49 -15.59 13.93 -7.79
C ASP A 49 -14.54 13.77 -6.68
N LYS A 50 -14.43 14.73 -5.77
CA LYS A 50 -13.58 14.66 -4.58
C LYS A 50 -14.00 13.50 -3.68
N VAL A 51 -15.29 13.34 -3.44
CA VAL A 51 -15.84 12.20 -2.69
C VAL A 51 -15.50 10.87 -3.38
N GLY A 52 -15.62 10.80 -4.70
CA GLY A 52 -15.24 9.61 -5.47
C GLY A 52 -13.80 9.18 -5.23
N GLN A 53 -12.86 10.14 -5.14
CA GLN A 53 -11.44 9.85 -4.89
C GLN A 53 -11.14 9.20 -3.52
N LEU A 54 -12.07 9.29 -2.57
CA LEU A 54 -11.92 8.67 -1.24
C LEU A 54 -12.29 7.19 -1.22
N PHE A 55 -12.84 6.66 -2.33
CA PHE A 55 -13.25 5.26 -2.39
C PHE A 55 -12.17 4.39 -3.02
N VAL A 56 -11.86 3.30 -2.32
CA VAL A 56 -11.18 2.12 -2.84
C VAL A 56 -12.25 1.10 -3.19
N TYR A 57 -12.34 0.69 -4.45
CA TYR A 57 -13.35 -0.28 -4.89
C TYR A 57 -12.71 -1.65 -5.07
N THR A 58 -13.25 -2.65 -4.38
CA THR A 58 -12.77 -4.04 -4.49
C THR A 58 -13.45 -4.76 -5.64
N LEU A 59 -12.67 -5.42 -6.51
CA LEU A 59 -13.18 -6.23 -7.61
C LEU A 59 -12.21 -7.38 -7.94
N ALA A 60 -12.79 -8.47 -8.47
CA ALA A 60 -11.97 -9.53 -9.06
C ALA A 60 -11.45 -9.06 -10.43
N PRO A 61 -10.14 -9.21 -10.70
CA PRO A 61 -9.59 -8.90 -12.02
C PRO A 61 -10.00 -9.98 -13.01
N ARG A 62 -11.00 -9.66 -13.83
CA ARG A 62 -11.47 -10.54 -14.90
C ARG A 62 -11.39 -9.83 -16.23
N ALA A 63 -10.84 -10.50 -17.25
CA ALA A 63 -10.73 -9.99 -18.61
C ALA A 63 -12.04 -10.19 -19.39
N ASP A 64 -13.17 -9.74 -18.85
CA ASP A 64 -14.47 -9.80 -19.48
C ASP A 64 -15.09 -8.40 -19.69
N LYS A 65 -16.01 -8.33 -20.66
CA LYS A 65 -16.67 -7.08 -21.07
C LYS A 65 -17.51 -6.44 -19.96
N ASP A 66 -18.06 -7.21 -19.05
CA ASP A 66 -18.89 -6.70 -17.96
C ASP A 66 -18.01 -6.05 -16.89
N THR A 67 -16.87 -6.66 -16.57
CA THR A 67 -15.85 -6.08 -15.69
C THR A 67 -15.27 -4.80 -16.30
N GLU A 68 -14.91 -4.79 -17.58
CA GLU A 68 -14.45 -3.57 -18.25
C GLU A 68 -15.50 -2.46 -18.24
N LYS A 69 -16.76 -2.78 -18.48
CA LYS A 69 -17.88 -1.83 -18.40
C LYS A 69 -18.06 -1.27 -17.00
N LEU A 70 -17.96 -2.13 -15.96
CA LEU A 70 -18.01 -1.71 -14.57
C LEU A 70 -16.85 -0.76 -14.25
N VAL A 71 -15.62 -1.15 -14.57
CA VAL A 71 -14.42 -0.33 -14.37
C VAL A 71 -14.55 1.01 -15.09
N GLY A 72 -14.99 1.01 -16.35
CA GLY A 72 -15.25 2.25 -17.08
C GLY A 72 -16.30 3.15 -16.44
N LYS A 73 -17.32 2.59 -15.79
CA LYS A 73 -18.32 3.33 -15.02
C LYS A 73 -17.72 3.90 -13.73
N LEU A 74 -16.95 3.09 -13.00
CA LEU A 74 -16.30 3.49 -11.75
C LEU A 74 -15.31 4.65 -11.98
N THR A 75 -14.48 4.55 -13.01
CA THR A 75 -13.46 5.55 -13.32
C THR A 75 -14.05 6.84 -13.90
N ARG A 76 -14.92 6.74 -14.92
CA ARG A 76 -15.43 7.94 -15.63
C ARG A 76 -16.58 8.62 -14.93
N LYS A 77 -17.53 7.85 -14.35
CA LYS A 77 -18.76 8.41 -13.75
C LYS A 77 -18.61 8.66 -12.26
N PHE A 78 -18.06 7.70 -11.53
CA PHE A 78 -17.91 7.79 -10.06
C PHE A 78 -16.55 8.35 -9.65
N LYS A 79 -15.54 8.27 -10.53
CA LYS A 79 -14.20 8.80 -10.31
C LYS A 79 -13.56 8.26 -9.03
N VAL A 80 -13.69 6.95 -8.79
CA VAL A 80 -13.06 6.28 -7.66
C VAL A 80 -11.55 6.53 -7.66
N GLY A 81 -10.96 6.67 -6.48
CA GLY A 81 -9.54 6.97 -6.33
C GLY A 81 -8.64 5.75 -6.46
N ALA A 82 -9.17 4.58 -6.13
CA ALA A 82 -8.36 3.36 -6.09
C ALA A 82 -9.16 2.10 -6.41
N PHE A 83 -8.42 1.05 -6.80
CA PHE A 83 -8.91 -0.31 -6.86
C PHE A 83 -8.12 -1.21 -5.91
N LEU A 84 -8.82 -2.14 -5.27
CA LEU A 84 -8.28 -3.29 -4.57
C LEU A 84 -8.68 -4.54 -5.37
N TYR A 85 -7.70 -5.26 -5.88
CA TYR A 85 -8.00 -6.50 -6.58
C TYR A 85 -8.10 -7.67 -5.58
N SER A 86 -9.15 -8.47 -5.77
CA SER A 86 -9.30 -9.76 -5.11
C SER A 86 -8.68 -10.89 -5.95
N GLU A 87 -9.17 -12.11 -5.79
CA GLU A 87 -8.62 -13.29 -6.44
C GLU A 87 -8.66 -13.23 -7.97
N GLY A 88 -7.59 -13.68 -8.62
CA GLY A 88 -7.47 -13.73 -10.07
C GLY A 88 -6.10 -14.14 -10.57
N THR A 89 -5.79 -13.83 -11.83
CA THR A 89 -4.48 -14.05 -12.43
C THR A 89 -3.67 -12.77 -12.52
N VAL A 90 -2.34 -12.88 -12.56
CA VAL A 90 -1.43 -11.74 -12.77
C VAL A 90 -1.74 -11.03 -14.08
N GLU A 91 -2.00 -11.80 -15.14
CA GLU A 91 -2.29 -11.27 -16.46
C GLU A 91 -3.59 -10.47 -16.50
N ASP A 92 -4.67 -11.01 -15.92
CA ASP A 92 -5.96 -10.32 -15.86
C ASP A 92 -5.87 -9.03 -15.04
N GLN A 93 -5.16 -9.06 -13.91
CA GLN A 93 -4.93 -7.86 -13.11
C GLN A 93 -4.15 -6.80 -13.88
N ALA A 94 -3.05 -7.17 -14.54
CA ALA A 94 -2.25 -6.24 -15.32
C ALA A 94 -3.07 -5.61 -16.45
N ASN A 95 -3.82 -6.43 -17.20
CA ASN A 95 -4.67 -5.98 -18.29
C ASN A 95 -5.76 -5.03 -17.79
N LEU A 96 -6.45 -5.38 -16.71
CA LEU A 96 -7.51 -4.57 -16.13
C LEU A 96 -6.98 -3.27 -15.52
N THR A 97 -5.82 -3.31 -14.87
CA THR A 97 -5.12 -2.12 -14.37
C THR A 97 -4.81 -1.16 -15.51
N ASN A 98 -4.19 -1.65 -16.58
CA ASN A 98 -3.87 -0.85 -17.76
C ASN A 98 -5.12 -0.26 -18.40
N TYR A 99 -6.19 -1.04 -18.50
CA TYR A 99 -7.48 -0.56 -18.99
C TYR A 99 -8.02 0.57 -18.09
N ALA A 100 -8.07 0.36 -16.78
CA ALA A 100 -8.58 1.32 -15.82
C ALA A 100 -7.81 2.64 -15.84
N GLN A 101 -6.47 2.58 -15.87
CA GLN A 101 -5.61 3.76 -15.95
C GLN A 101 -5.88 4.58 -17.22
N ARG A 102 -6.06 3.92 -18.38
CA ARG A 102 -6.42 4.61 -19.61
C ARG A 102 -7.80 5.29 -19.58
N GLN A 103 -8.72 4.79 -18.75
CA GLN A 103 -10.06 5.36 -18.59
C GLN A 103 -10.11 6.52 -17.57
N SER A 104 -9.12 6.63 -16.70
CA SER A 104 -9.10 7.60 -15.62
C SER A 104 -8.38 8.88 -16.01
N LYS A 105 -8.95 10.04 -15.61
CA LYS A 105 -8.30 11.34 -15.80
C LYS A 105 -7.27 11.65 -14.71
N ILE A 106 -7.51 11.16 -13.51
CA ILE A 106 -6.58 11.21 -12.38
C ILE A 106 -6.04 9.79 -12.24
N PRO A 107 -4.72 9.58 -12.20
CA PRO A 107 -4.16 8.25 -12.03
C PRO A 107 -4.77 7.53 -10.84
N LEU A 108 -5.16 6.28 -11.03
CA LEU A 108 -5.74 5.45 -9.98
C LEU A 108 -4.64 4.90 -9.09
N MET A 109 -4.89 4.88 -7.79
CA MET A 109 -4.10 4.11 -6.86
C MET A 109 -4.51 2.64 -6.98
N ILE A 110 -3.54 1.76 -7.14
CA ILE A 110 -3.76 0.31 -7.09
C ILE A 110 -3.30 -0.16 -5.73
N THR A 111 -4.19 -0.80 -5.02
CA THR A 111 -3.93 -1.34 -3.68
C THR A 111 -4.00 -2.86 -3.73
N PHE A 112 -3.32 -3.49 -2.82
CA PHE A 112 -3.23 -4.94 -2.74
C PHE A 112 -3.28 -5.39 -1.28
N ASP A 113 -3.72 -6.61 -1.05
CA ASP A 113 -3.71 -7.26 0.24
C ASP A 113 -2.83 -8.51 0.11
N GLY A 114 -1.54 -8.33 0.38
CA GLY A 114 -0.50 -9.31 0.10
C GLY A 114 0.38 -9.59 1.31
N GLU A 115 -0.22 -10.06 2.41
CA GLU A 115 0.50 -10.38 3.63
C GLU A 115 1.59 -11.45 3.43
N TRP A 116 1.34 -12.41 2.55
CA TRP A 116 2.31 -13.43 2.14
C TRP A 116 2.61 -13.38 0.64
N GLY A 117 2.77 -12.17 0.11
CA GLY A 117 3.06 -11.93 -1.29
C GLY A 117 1.83 -11.97 -2.20
N LEU A 118 2.06 -12.04 -3.50
CA LEU A 118 0.99 -12.07 -4.49
C LEU A 118 0.07 -13.29 -4.36
N ALA A 119 0.60 -14.41 -3.88
CA ALA A 119 -0.15 -15.66 -3.73
C ALA A 119 -1.35 -15.56 -2.78
N MET A 120 -1.43 -14.51 -1.97
CA MET A 120 -2.64 -14.25 -1.19
C MET A 120 -3.86 -14.03 -2.08
N ARG A 121 -3.67 -13.51 -3.29
CA ARG A 121 -4.76 -13.09 -4.20
C ARG A 121 -4.61 -13.61 -5.63
N LEU A 122 -3.38 -13.83 -6.09
CA LEU A 122 -3.11 -14.15 -7.49
C LEU A 122 -2.58 -15.58 -7.65
N GLU A 123 -3.17 -16.28 -8.58
CA GLU A 123 -2.81 -17.66 -8.90
C GLU A 123 -1.41 -17.76 -9.50
N ASN A 124 -0.78 -18.92 -9.29
CA ASN A 124 0.51 -19.29 -9.88
C ASN A 124 1.67 -18.33 -9.56
N THR A 125 1.63 -17.72 -8.37
CA THR A 125 2.69 -16.84 -7.85
C THR A 125 3.42 -17.51 -6.67
N PRO A 126 4.65 -17.06 -6.34
CA PRO A 126 5.35 -17.58 -5.18
C PRO A 126 4.57 -17.40 -3.88
N VAL A 127 4.54 -18.44 -3.05
CA VAL A 127 3.88 -18.44 -1.73
C VAL A 127 4.92 -18.21 -0.66
N PHE A 128 4.76 -17.15 0.12
CA PHE A 128 5.60 -16.89 1.29
C PHE A 128 4.93 -17.37 2.58
N PRO A 129 5.72 -17.57 3.65
CA PRO A 129 5.18 -17.91 4.97
C PRO A 129 4.26 -16.80 5.50
N ARG A 130 3.27 -17.21 6.30
CA ARG A 130 2.41 -16.27 7.03
C ARG A 130 3.11 -15.67 8.24
N ASN A 131 2.57 -14.60 8.79
CA ASN A 131 3.15 -13.80 9.87
C ASN A 131 3.55 -14.64 11.10
N ALA A 132 2.74 -15.64 11.50
CA ALA A 132 3.07 -16.51 12.61
C ALA A 132 4.37 -17.31 12.38
N ALA A 133 4.59 -17.81 11.16
CA ALA A 133 5.82 -18.52 10.80
C ALA A 133 7.01 -17.55 10.66
N LEU A 134 6.79 -16.34 10.11
CA LEU A 134 7.81 -15.30 10.05
C LEU A 134 8.27 -14.89 11.45
N GLY A 135 7.36 -14.85 12.43
CA GLY A 135 7.66 -14.55 13.83
C GLY A 135 8.59 -15.56 14.53
N CYS A 136 8.75 -16.76 13.96
CA CYS A 136 9.70 -17.76 14.46
C CYS A 136 11.14 -17.57 13.95
N ILE A 137 11.36 -16.64 13.01
CA ILE A 137 12.67 -16.37 12.41
C ILE A 137 13.43 -15.43 13.33
N SER A 138 14.63 -15.85 13.76
CA SER A 138 15.52 -15.03 14.60
C SER A 138 16.47 -14.14 13.80
N ASP A 139 16.67 -14.41 12.52
CA ASP A 139 17.52 -13.62 11.64
C ASP A 139 16.70 -12.56 10.89
N ASN A 140 16.77 -11.32 11.35
CA ASN A 140 16.04 -10.20 10.76
C ASN A 140 16.43 -9.92 9.30
N THR A 141 17.59 -10.38 8.84
CA THR A 141 18.00 -10.18 7.44
C THR A 141 17.10 -10.98 6.48
N LEU A 142 16.59 -12.12 6.91
CA LEU A 142 15.63 -12.91 6.15
C LEU A 142 14.26 -12.23 6.08
N ILE A 143 13.83 -11.58 7.17
CA ILE A 143 12.58 -10.80 7.19
C ILE A 143 12.69 -9.59 6.26
N GLU A 144 13.84 -8.92 6.26
CA GLU A 144 14.08 -7.80 5.35
C GLU A 144 14.08 -8.26 3.88
N ALA A 145 14.77 -9.36 3.57
CA ALA A 145 14.79 -9.94 2.23
C ALA A 145 13.38 -10.35 1.75
N TYR A 146 12.57 -10.93 2.63
CA TYR A 146 11.16 -11.21 2.37
C TYR A 146 10.38 -9.94 2.01
N GLY A 147 10.51 -8.89 2.83
CA GLY A 147 9.82 -7.62 2.59
C GLY A 147 10.24 -6.97 1.27
N GLN A 148 11.53 -7.03 0.92
CA GLN A 148 12.06 -6.54 -0.34
C GLN A 148 11.48 -7.30 -1.55
N GLU A 149 11.38 -8.63 -1.45
CA GLU A 149 10.84 -9.46 -2.55
C GLU A 149 9.35 -9.21 -2.74
N VAL A 150 8.55 -9.20 -1.67
CA VAL A 150 7.11 -8.84 -1.76
C VAL A 150 6.94 -7.45 -2.37
N ALA A 151 7.74 -6.48 -1.97
CA ALA A 151 7.69 -5.13 -2.52
C ALA A 151 8.09 -5.10 -4.01
N ARG A 152 9.02 -5.95 -4.44
CA ARG A 152 9.41 -6.09 -5.85
C ARG A 152 8.25 -6.64 -6.68
N GLU A 153 7.65 -7.75 -6.24
CA GLU A 153 6.51 -8.37 -6.90
C GLU A 153 5.33 -7.40 -7.05
N LEU A 154 4.97 -6.71 -5.97
CA LEU A 154 3.89 -5.73 -5.98
C LEU A 154 4.13 -4.58 -6.97
N ARG A 155 5.37 -4.09 -7.05
CA ARG A 155 5.72 -3.05 -8.04
C ARG A 155 5.61 -3.56 -9.48
N GLU A 156 5.95 -4.81 -9.74
CA GLU A 156 5.85 -5.40 -11.09
C GLU A 156 4.41 -5.48 -11.59
N ILE A 157 3.45 -5.73 -10.69
CA ILE A 157 2.03 -5.70 -11.03
C ILE A 157 1.39 -4.31 -10.97
N GLY A 158 2.19 -3.27 -10.68
CA GLY A 158 1.72 -1.89 -10.61
C GLY A 158 0.95 -1.53 -9.34
N ALA A 159 1.10 -2.30 -8.25
CA ALA A 159 0.52 -1.96 -6.96
C ALA A 159 1.33 -0.85 -6.27
N HIS A 160 0.62 0.12 -5.69
CA HIS A 160 1.19 1.28 -5.01
C HIS A 160 1.15 1.15 -3.48
N VAL A 161 0.15 0.44 -2.97
CA VAL A 161 -0.09 0.25 -1.53
C VAL A 161 -0.35 -1.22 -1.26
N ASN A 162 0.34 -1.76 -0.26
CA ASN A 162 0.04 -3.07 0.31
C ASN A 162 -0.63 -2.88 1.68
N PHE A 163 -1.80 -3.49 1.89
CA PHE A 163 -2.48 -3.52 3.19
C PHE A 163 -1.92 -4.65 4.06
N ALA A 164 -0.60 -4.60 4.28
CA ALA A 164 0.16 -5.57 5.06
C ALA A 164 1.34 -4.87 5.77
N PRO A 165 1.85 -5.47 6.85
CA PRO A 165 1.32 -6.66 7.53
C PRO A 165 0.08 -6.35 8.37
N ASP A 166 -0.70 -7.40 8.72
CA ASP A 166 -1.62 -7.32 9.84
C ASP A 166 -0.82 -7.04 11.12
N ALA A 167 -1.14 -5.95 11.79
CA ALA A 167 -0.45 -5.48 13.00
C ALA A 167 -1.12 -5.94 14.30
N ASP A 168 -2.19 -6.73 14.22
CA ASP A 168 -2.87 -7.26 15.39
C ASP A 168 -1.97 -8.24 16.16
N VAL A 169 -2.01 -8.11 17.48
CA VAL A 169 -1.31 -9.03 18.38
C VAL A 169 -2.25 -10.15 18.79
N ASN A 170 -1.85 -11.39 18.56
CA ASN A 170 -2.65 -12.55 18.93
C ASN A 170 -2.70 -12.74 20.45
N THR A 171 -3.67 -12.08 21.09
CA THR A 171 -3.97 -12.23 22.52
C THR A 171 -5.05 -13.29 22.80
N ASN A 172 -5.68 -13.83 21.76
CA ASN A 172 -6.70 -14.86 21.85
C ASN A 172 -6.33 -16.03 20.92
N PRO A 173 -5.92 -17.21 21.45
CA PRO A 173 -5.57 -18.36 20.62
C PRO A 173 -6.72 -18.94 19.81
N GLU A 174 -7.97 -18.56 20.10
CA GLU A 174 -9.14 -18.94 19.31
C GLU A 174 -9.51 -17.91 18.22
N ASN A 175 -8.68 -16.89 18.01
CA ASN A 175 -8.92 -15.92 16.93
C ASN A 175 -8.83 -16.63 15.58
N PRO A 176 -9.90 -16.60 14.75
CA PRO A 176 -9.93 -17.38 13.51
C PRO A 176 -9.08 -16.80 12.39
N VAL A 177 -8.51 -15.61 12.56
CA VAL A 177 -7.77 -14.89 11.50
C VAL A 177 -6.27 -14.87 11.75
N ILE A 178 -5.84 -14.39 12.93
CA ILE A 178 -4.42 -14.11 13.20
C ILE A 178 -3.69 -15.22 13.97
N HIS A 179 -4.34 -16.32 14.33
CA HIS A 179 -3.71 -17.41 15.07
C HIS A 179 -2.97 -18.40 14.14
N VAL A 180 -3.05 -18.26 12.83
CA VAL A 180 -2.50 -19.16 11.80
C VAL A 180 -1.27 -18.56 11.13
#